data_627d5ca8627f230ef2879301d2b40164
#
_entry.id   627d5ca8627f230ef2879301d2b40164
#
_cell.length_a   1.000
_cell.length_b   1.000
_cell.length_c   1.000
_cell.angle_alpha   90.00
_cell.angle_beta   90.00
_cell.angle_gamma   90.00
#
_symmetry.space_group_name_H-M   'P 1'
#
loop_
_entity.id
_entity.type
_entity.pdbx_description
1 polymer ?
#
loop_
_entity_poly.entity_id
_entity_poly.type
_entity_poly.pdbx_seq_one_letter_code
_entity_poly.pdbx_strand_id
1 'polypeptide(L)'
;MTLLAVYGIGFMVILGCMTALWLLSLYIKNSSIADIFWGAGFVVVNWVYFALSPDGFLPRKLLIGILVTVWGLRLSIHILTRNRGKPEDFRYRKWREENGSRWWWWSFLQVFLLQGVLLWIISAPLLAAQSGAAPDHLTVIDALGVLIWAVGFFFESAGDAQLARFKADSANKGKVLDSGVWRYTRHPNYFGDSAQWWGFYLIGACAGGWWTVFSPTLMTLLLLRVSGVALLEKTMETRPGYKEFIERTSAFVPWLPKNRGHRP
;
A
#
# COMPACT_ATOMS: atom_id res chain seq x y z
N MET A 1 -4.46 7.08 -28.31
CA MET A 1 -3.09 6.59 -28.01
C MET A 1 -3.16 5.08 -27.77
N THR A 2 -2.07 4.32 -28.06
CA THR A 2 -2.04 2.89 -27.68
C THR A 2 -1.94 2.74 -26.15
N LEU A 3 -2.48 1.64 -25.63
CA LEU A 3 -2.41 1.32 -24.19
C LEU A 3 -0.96 1.33 -23.67
N LEU A 4 -0.03 0.79 -24.47
CA LEU A 4 1.40 0.77 -24.13
C LEU A 4 2.00 2.18 -24.05
N ALA A 5 1.60 3.09 -24.94
CA ALA A 5 2.06 4.48 -24.90
C ALA A 5 1.57 5.20 -23.64
N VAL A 6 0.28 5.03 -23.27
CA VAL A 6 -0.28 5.59 -22.03
C VAL A 6 0.46 5.04 -20.81
N TYR A 7 0.72 3.72 -20.78
CA TYR A 7 1.45 3.07 -19.69
C TYR A 7 2.89 3.58 -19.59
N GLY A 8 3.57 3.75 -20.74
CA GLY A 8 4.94 4.30 -20.79
C GLY A 8 5.02 5.75 -20.32
N ILE A 9 4.02 6.59 -20.66
CA ILE A 9 3.95 7.97 -20.14
C ILE A 9 3.74 7.96 -18.64
N GLY A 10 2.88 7.08 -18.11
CA GLY A 10 2.72 6.87 -16.68
C GLY A 10 4.05 6.56 -15.97
N PHE A 11 4.88 5.68 -16.57
CA PHE A 11 6.22 5.39 -16.07
C PHE A 11 7.10 6.64 -16.03
N MET A 12 7.14 7.41 -17.12
CA MET A 12 7.97 8.62 -17.19
C MET A 12 7.55 9.67 -16.17
N VAL A 13 6.24 9.83 -15.93
CA VAL A 13 5.74 10.74 -14.88
C VAL A 13 6.16 10.27 -13.49
N ILE A 14 5.99 8.97 -13.18
CA ILE A 14 6.44 8.41 -11.89
C ILE A 14 7.95 8.58 -11.74
N LEU A 15 8.73 8.27 -12.77
CA LEU A 15 10.19 8.41 -12.74
C LEU A 15 10.60 9.87 -12.50
N GLY A 16 9.93 10.82 -13.14
CA GLY A 16 10.14 12.25 -12.90
C GLY A 16 9.86 12.65 -11.46
N CYS A 17 8.72 12.23 -10.89
CA CYS A 17 8.37 12.47 -9.51
C CYS A 17 9.39 11.84 -8.54
N MET A 18 9.77 10.58 -8.76
CA MET A 18 10.75 9.88 -7.92
C MET A 18 12.15 10.52 -8.00
N THR A 19 12.54 11.01 -9.19
CA THR A 19 13.81 11.75 -9.34
C THR A 19 13.77 13.07 -8.58
N ALA A 20 12.67 13.84 -8.67
CA ALA A 20 12.50 15.07 -7.90
C ALA A 20 12.55 14.81 -6.38
N LEU A 21 11.86 13.74 -5.92
CA LEU A 21 11.90 13.33 -4.52
C LEU A 21 13.30 12.87 -4.08
N TRP A 22 14.03 12.18 -4.94
CA TRP A 22 15.40 11.80 -4.67
C TRP A 22 16.29 13.04 -4.46
N LEU A 23 16.22 14.02 -5.35
CA LEU A 23 16.95 15.28 -5.21
C LEU A 23 16.59 16.00 -3.90
N LEU A 24 15.29 16.06 -3.58
CA LEU A 24 14.83 16.62 -2.31
C LEU A 24 15.38 15.82 -1.12
N SER A 25 15.40 14.48 -1.22
CA SER A 25 15.91 13.61 -0.15
C SER A 25 17.38 13.82 0.17
N LEU A 26 18.17 14.18 -0.83
CA LEU A 26 19.58 14.53 -0.65
C LEU A 26 19.73 15.87 0.13
N TYR A 27 18.87 16.85 -0.21
CA TYR A 27 18.87 18.14 0.46
C TYR A 27 18.45 18.04 1.93
N ILE A 28 17.31 17.35 2.21
CA ILE A 28 16.80 17.19 3.58
C ILE A 28 17.48 16.04 4.36
N LYS A 29 18.38 15.27 3.71
CA LYS A 29 19.08 14.10 4.26
C LYS A 29 18.12 13.03 4.84
N ASN A 30 16.99 12.81 4.16
CA ASN A 30 15.95 11.89 4.60
C ASN A 30 15.30 11.17 3.41
N SER A 31 15.60 9.89 3.21
CA SER A 31 15.04 9.07 2.12
C SER A 31 13.65 8.52 2.44
N SER A 32 13.16 8.65 3.69
CA SER A 32 11.81 8.16 4.09
C SER A 32 10.67 8.92 3.41
N ILE A 33 10.96 10.02 2.71
CA ILE A 33 9.97 10.75 1.91
C ILE A 33 9.43 9.90 0.75
N ALA A 34 10.18 8.90 0.27
CA ALA A 34 9.72 7.96 -0.73
C ALA A 34 8.49 7.18 -0.25
N ASP A 35 8.48 6.72 1.01
CA ASP A 35 7.34 6.00 1.60
C ASP A 35 6.09 6.91 1.70
N ILE A 36 6.28 8.22 1.97
CA ILE A 36 5.18 9.20 2.03
C ILE A 36 4.53 9.35 0.66
N PHE A 37 5.32 9.33 -0.39
CA PHE A 37 4.83 9.50 -1.76
C PHE A 37 4.16 8.25 -2.32
N TRP A 38 4.32 7.07 -1.71
CA TRP A 38 3.81 5.80 -2.22
C TRP A 38 2.33 5.88 -2.61
N GLY A 39 1.45 6.28 -1.70
CA GLY A 39 0.02 6.45 -1.99
C GLY A 39 -0.26 7.57 -3.00
N ALA A 40 0.37 8.74 -2.83
CA ALA A 40 0.21 9.87 -3.74
C ALA A 40 0.69 9.55 -5.17
N GLY A 41 1.72 8.73 -5.31
CA GLY A 41 2.22 8.29 -6.61
C GLY A 41 1.17 7.51 -7.42
N PHE A 42 0.39 6.63 -6.76
CA PHE A 42 -0.73 5.95 -7.41
C PHE A 42 -1.86 6.93 -7.80
N VAL A 43 -2.11 7.95 -6.98
CA VAL A 43 -3.07 9.01 -7.33
C VAL A 43 -2.60 9.75 -8.58
N VAL A 44 -1.34 10.19 -8.60
CA VAL A 44 -0.77 10.90 -9.77
C VAL A 44 -0.89 10.06 -11.04
N VAL A 45 -0.41 8.82 -11.03
CA VAL A 45 -0.41 7.97 -12.23
C VAL A 45 -1.83 7.62 -12.68
N ASN A 46 -2.76 7.41 -11.75
CA ASN A 46 -4.17 7.15 -12.08
C ASN A 46 -4.81 8.33 -12.83
N TRP A 47 -4.57 9.57 -12.38
CA TRP A 47 -5.10 10.75 -13.07
C TRP A 47 -4.39 11.04 -14.38
N VAL A 48 -3.13 10.64 -14.55
CA VAL A 48 -2.44 10.62 -15.86
C VAL A 48 -3.15 9.65 -16.80
N TYR A 49 -3.44 8.43 -16.37
CA TYR A 49 -4.18 7.45 -17.17
C TYR A 49 -5.59 7.95 -17.51
N PHE A 50 -6.28 8.58 -16.55
CA PHE A 50 -7.59 9.22 -16.78
C PHE A 50 -7.54 10.22 -17.93
N ALA A 51 -6.58 11.14 -17.91
CA ALA A 51 -6.45 12.21 -18.90
C ALA A 51 -6.07 11.67 -20.29
N LEU A 52 -5.26 10.61 -20.35
CA LEU A 52 -4.73 10.05 -21.58
C LEU A 52 -5.60 8.96 -22.22
N SER A 53 -6.69 8.56 -21.58
CA SER A 53 -7.62 7.53 -22.05
C SER A 53 -9.02 8.11 -22.23
N PRO A 54 -9.26 8.98 -23.25
CA PRO A 54 -10.54 9.66 -23.44
C PRO A 54 -11.70 8.69 -23.75
N ASP A 55 -11.40 7.57 -24.41
CA ASP A 55 -12.41 6.61 -24.90
C ASP A 55 -12.89 5.63 -23.80
N GLY A 56 -12.27 5.63 -22.62
CA GLY A 56 -12.68 4.77 -21.51
C GLY A 56 -14.07 5.14 -20.98
N PHE A 57 -14.80 4.14 -20.43
CA PHE A 57 -16.14 4.33 -19.86
C PHE A 57 -16.09 5.27 -18.64
N LEU A 58 -16.58 6.50 -18.79
CA LEU A 58 -16.43 7.60 -17.82
C LEU A 58 -16.85 7.25 -16.38
N PRO A 59 -18.01 6.60 -16.13
CA PRO A 59 -18.39 6.24 -14.77
C PRO A 59 -17.39 5.32 -14.06
N ARG A 60 -16.81 4.33 -14.75
CA ARG A 60 -15.78 3.44 -14.19
C ARG A 60 -14.47 4.19 -13.97
N LYS A 61 -14.10 5.07 -14.90
CA LYS A 61 -12.92 5.94 -14.75
C LYS A 61 -13.01 6.82 -13.50
N LEU A 62 -14.16 7.45 -13.29
CA LEU A 62 -14.39 8.27 -12.09
C LEU A 62 -14.44 7.43 -10.82
N LEU A 63 -15.09 6.27 -10.88
CA LEU A 63 -15.16 5.34 -9.75
C LEU A 63 -13.76 4.99 -9.25
N ILE A 64 -12.92 4.42 -10.11
CA ILE A 64 -11.56 4.03 -9.72
C ILE A 64 -10.71 5.25 -9.33
N GLY A 65 -10.89 6.38 -10.03
CA GLY A 65 -10.21 7.64 -9.73
C GLY A 65 -10.48 8.12 -8.30
N ILE A 66 -11.73 8.10 -7.87
CA ILE A 66 -12.14 8.48 -6.52
C ILE A 66 -11.57 7.50 -5.49
N LEU A 67 -11.75 6.19 -5.71
CA LEU A 67 -11.29 5.16 -4.77
C LEU A 67 -9.76 5.23 -4.55
N VAL A 68 -8.97 5.36 -5.62
CA VAL A 68 -7.52 5.50 -5.56
C VAL A 68 -7.12 6.81 -4.85
N THR A 69 -7.83 7.90 -5.13
CA THR A 69 -7.55 9.20 -4.52
C THR A 69 -7.79 9.17 -3.01
N VAL A 70 -8.93 8.63 -2.59
CA VAL A 70 -9.29 8.50 -1.16
C VAL A 70 -8.27 7.65 -0.42
N TRP A 71 -7.94 6.47 -0.95
CA TRP A 71 -6.96 5.58 -0.35
C TRP A 71 -5.55 6.17 -0.36
N GLY A 72 -5.08 6.62 -1.51
CA GLY A 72 -3.68 7.04 -1.67
C GLY A 72 -3.35 8.32 -0.89
N LEU A 73 -4.26 9.31 -0.85
CA LEU A 73 -4.07 10.51 -0.03
C LEU A 73 -4.15 10.17 1.46
N ARG A 74 -5.10 9.33 1.87
CA ARG A 74 -5.19 8.87 3.28
C ARG A 74 -3.89 8.18 3.71
N LEU A 75 -3.35 7.27 2.90
CA LEU A 75 -2.11 6.55 3.20
C LEU A 75 -0.92 7.52 3.31
N SER A 76 -0.76 8.42 2.33
CA SER A 76 0.31 9.42 2.32
C SER A 76 0.23 10.34 3.54
N ILE A 77 -0.97 10.84 3.89
CA ILE A 77 -1.18 11.68 5.07
C ILE A 77 -0.87 10.89 6.35
N HIS A 78 -1.30 9.62 6.43
CA HIS A 78 -1.00 8.76 7.59
C HIS A 78 0.51 8.58 7.77
N ILE A 79 1.26 8.26 6.71
CA ILE A 79 2.71 8.08 6.79
C ILE A 79 3.41 9.40 7.13
N LEU A 80 2.98 10.51 6.52
CA LEU A 80 3.51 11.85 6.81
C LEU A 80 3.34 12.22 8.29
N THR A 81 2.12 12.07 8.81
CA THR A 81 1.81 12.41 10.22
C THR A 81 2.56 11.49 11.19
N ARG A 82 2.63 10.19 10.88
CA ARG A 82 3.39 9.20 11.68
C ARG A 82 4.89 9.55 11.75
N ASN A 83 5.46 10.06 10.65
CA ASN A 83 6.89 10.33 10.54
C ASN A 83 7.27 11.77 10.96
N ARG A 84 6.30 12.67 11.08
CA ARG A 84 6.54 14.08 11.43
C ARG A 84 7.29 14.19 12.76
N GLY A 85 8.37 14.97 12.77
CA GLY A 85 9.21 15.17 13.95
C GLY A 85 10.09 14.00 14.35
N LYS A 86 10.13 12.94 13.54
CA LYS A 86 10.99 11.77 13.77
C LYS A 86 12.21 11.80 12.85
N PRO A 87 13.31 11.15 13.25
CA PRO A 87 14.46 10.95 12.38
C PRO A 87 14.10 10.06 11.18
N GLU A 88 14.99 9.99 10.19
CA GLU A 88 14.90 9.06 9.07
C GLU A 88 14.59 7.64 9.54
N ASP A 89 13.70 6.93 8.82
CA ASP A 89 13.37 5.52 9.12
C ASP A 89 14.65 4.68 9.24
N PHE A 90 14.67 3.79 10.22
CA PHE A 90 15.85 3.01 10.58
C PHE A 90 16.43 2.19 9.42
N ARG A 91 15.60 1.73 8.46
CA ARG A 91 16.01 0.99 7.27
C ARG A 91 16.89 1.85 6.38
N TYR A 92 16.45 3.06 6.06
CA TYR A 92 17.19 4.00 5.20
C TYR A 92 18.44 4.51 5.88
N ARG A 93 18.39 4.78 7.19
CA ARG A 93 19.56 5.16 7.98
C ARG A 93 20.62 4.06 7.96
N LYS A 94 20.23 2.81 8.19
CA LYS A 94 21.12 1.66 8.13
C LYS A 94 21.77 1.52 6.75
N TRP A 95 20.98 1.61 5.68
CA TRP A 95 21.52 1.54 4.31
C TRP A 95 22.44 2.72 3.99
N ARG A 96 22.16 3.91 4.50
CA ARG A 96 23.05 5.09 4.39
C ARG A 96 24.38 4.85 5.08
N GLU A 97 24.37 4.27 6.28
CA GLU A 97 25.59 3.92 7.04
C GLU A 97 26.40 2.86 6.30
N GLU A 98 25.76 1.81 5.80
CA GLU A 98 26.40 0.71 5.06
C GLU A 98 27.01 1.17 3.73
N ASN A 99 26.40 2.10 3.01
CA ASN A 99 26.85 2.57 1.70
C ASN A 99 27.77 3.82 1.79
N GLY A 100 27.81 4.49 2.92
CA GLY A 100 28.69 5.64 3.17
C GLY A 100 28.61 6.71 2.09
N SER A 101 29.75 7.07 1.51
CA SER A 101 29.85 8.12 0.46
C SER A 101 29.11 7.77 -0.85
N ARG A 102 28.77 6.50 -1.09
CA ARG A 102 28.01 6.09 -2.29
C ARG A 102 26.51 6.34 -2.16
N TRP A 103 26.01 6.61 -0.96
CA TRP A 103 24.57 6.73 -0.70
C TRP A 103 23.88 7.77 -1.58
N TRP A 104 24.54 8.85 -1.95
CA TRP A 104 23.92 9.90 -2.76
C TRP A 104 23.34 9.41 -4.08
N TRP A 105 24.03 8.52 -4.82
CA TRP A 105 23.52 7.93 -6.07
C TRP A 105 22.88 6.55 -5.86
N TRP A 106 23.39 5.77 -4.89
CA TRP A 106 22.88 4.43 -4.61
C TRP A 106 21.45 4.48 -4.09
N SER A 107 21.09 5.49 -3.29
CA SER A 107 19.73 5.71 -2.83
C SER A 107 18.74 5.91 -3.98
N PHE A 108 19.16 6.54 -5.09
CA PHE A 108 18.31 6.64 -6.28
C PHE A 108 17.89 5.25 -6.78
N LEU A 109 18.82 4.32 -6.95
CA LEU A 109 18.54 2.98 -7.46
C LEU A 109 17.76 2.14 -6.45
N GLN A 110 18.26 2.10 -5.21
CA GLN A 110 17.76 1.17 -4.18
C GLN A 110 16.42 1.61 -3.59
N VAL A 111 16.11 2.90 -3.56
CA VAL A 111 14.90 3.44 -2.94
C VAL A 111 13.95 4.00 -4.00
N PHE A 112 14.35 5.05 -4.70
CA PHE A 112 13.44 5.82 -5.55
C PHE A 112 13.12 5.11 -6.86
N LEU A 113 14.11 4.61 -7.58
CA LEU A 113 13.88 3.89 -8.83
C LEU A 113 13.16 2.57 -8.57
N LEU A 114 13.60 1.79 -7.58
CA LEU A 114 12.94 0.53 -7.23
C LEU A 114 11.47 0.73 -6.86
N GLN A 115 11.17 1.70 -5.98
CA GLN A 115 9.79 2.01 -5.61
C GLN A 115 9.00 2.57 -6.80
N GLY A 116 9.59 3.40 -7.64
CA GLY A 116 8.94 3.92 -8.85
C GLY A 116 8.57 2.83 -9.84
N VAL A 117 9.48 1.87 -10.08
CA VAL A 117 9.21 0.71 -10.94
C VAL A 117 8.12 -0.18 -10.35
N LEU A 118 8.16 -0.47 -9.05
CA LEU A 118 7.12 -1.25 -8.38
C LEU A 118 5.76 -0.55 -8.45
N LEU A 119 5.71 0.76 -8.16
CA LEU A 119 4.49 1.56 -8.27
C LEU A 119 3.91 1.50 -9.69
N TRP A 120 4.74 1.67 -10.71
CA TRP A 120 4.32 1.58 -12.10
C TRP A 120 3.78 0.19 -12.44
N ILE A 121 4.50 -0.89 -12.12
CA ILE A 121 4.04 -2.27 -12.37
C ILE A 121 2.70 -2.53 -11.67
N ILE A 122 2.59 -2.14 -10.41
CA ILE A 122 1.38 -2.36 -9.61
C ILE A 122 0.21 -1.52 -10.12
N SER A 123 0.44 -0.37 -10.77
CA SER A 123 -0.63 0.48 -11.31
C SER A 123 -1.39 -0.09 -12.52
N ALA A 124 -0.98 -1.24 -13.06
CA ALA A 124 -1.58 -1.82 -14.27
C ALA A 124 -3.12 -1.99 -14.26
N PRO A 125 -3.79 -2.44 -13.17
CA PRO A 125 -5.25 -2.51 -13.13
C PRO A 125 -5.92 -1.12 -13.19
N LEU A 126 -5.24 -0.08 -12.70
CA LEU A 126 -5.74 1.29 -12.81
C LEU A 126 -5.75 1.73 -14.28
N LEU A 127 -4.68 1.45 -15.03
CA LEU A 127 -4.63 1.69 -16.47
C LEU A 127 -5.75 0.96 -17.20
N ALA A 128 -5.96 -0.33 -16.90
CA ALA A 128 -7.03 -1.11 -17.55
C ALA A 128 -8.42 -0.51 -17.28
N ALA A 129 -8.71 -0.15 -16.02
CA ALA A 129 -9.98 0.48 -15.64
C ALA A 129 -10.19 1.85 -16.30
N GLN A 130 -9.11 2.64 -16.49
CA GLN A 130 -9.16 3.95 -17.12
C GLN A 130 -9.32 3.88 -18.66
N SER A 131 -8.79 2.81 -19.28
CA SER A 131 -8.74 2.70 -20.74
C SER A 131 -9.88 1.88 -21.35
N GLY A 132 -10.55 1.03 -20.56
CA GLY A 132 -11.59 0.13 -21.06
C GLY A 132 -12.90 0.85 -21.35
N ALA A 133 -13.35 0.80 -22.63
CA ALA A 133 -14.63 1.36 -23.06
C ALA A 133 -15.82 0.40 -22.78
N ALA A 134 -15.57 -0.89 -22.77
CA ALA A 134 -16.59 -1.92 -22.56
C ALA A 134 -16.34 -2.70 -21.25
N PRO A 135 -17.44 -3.13 -20.61
CA PRO A 135 -18.83 -2.79 -20.87
C PRO A 135 -19.12 -1.30 -20.55
N ASP A 136 -20.06 -0.70 -21.27
CA ASP A 136 -20.51 0.69 -21.17
C ASP A 136 -21.50 0.95 -20.03
N HIS A 137 -21.44 0.11 -19.01
CA HIS A 137 -22.20 0.20 -17.75
C HIS A 137 -21.39 -0.37 -16.61
N LEU A 138 -21.76 0.02 -15.38
CA LEU A 138 -21.20 -0.60 -14.18
C LEU A 138 -21.84 -1.97 -13.96
N THR A 139 -21.00 -2.97 -13.71
CA THR A 139 -21.38 -4.37 -13.56
C THR A 139 -21.37 -4.82 -12.09
N VAL A 140 -21.87 -6.03 -11.86
CA VAL A 140 -21.76 -6.70 -10.53
C VAL A 140 -20.28 -6.87 -10.12
N ILE A 141 -19.36 -7.05 -11.08
CA ILE A 141 -17.92 -7.17 -10.78
C ILE A 141 -17.35 -5.85 -10.28
N ASP A 142 -17.76 -4.70 -10.87
CA ASP A 142 -17.40 -3.38 -10.36
C ASP A 142 -17.90 -3.20 -8.92
N ALA A 143 -19.15 -3.60 -8.64
CA ALA A 143 -19.74 -3.52 -7.29
C ALA A 143 -19.00 -4.42 -6.28
N LEU A 144 -18.61 -5.63 -6.68
CA LEU A 144 -17.79 -6.53 -5.85
C LEU A 144 -16.40 -5.93 -5.59
N GLY A 145 -15.80 -5.30 -6.61
CA GLY A 145 -14.53 -4.59 -6.47
C GLY A 145 -14.62 -3.47 -5.43
N VAL A 146 -15.69 -2.66 -5.49
CA VAL A 146 -15.96 -1.60 -4.51
C VAL A 146 -16.16 -2.17 -3.10
N LEU A 147 -16.92 -3.25 -2.97
CA LEU A 147 -17.16 -3.90 -1.67
C LEU A 147 -15.86 -4.41 -1.04
N ILE A 148 -15.03 -5.12 -1.81
CA ILE A 148 -13.74 -5.63 -1.33
C ILE A 148 -12.82 -4.46 -0.98
N TRP A 149 -12.79 -3.41 -1.80
CA TRP A 149 -12.06 -2.18 -1.51
C TRP A 149 -12.54 -1.54 -0.19
N ALA A 150 -13.84 -1.42 0.02
CA ALA A 150 -14.41 -0.80 1.22
C ALA A 150 -14.06 -1.59 2.50
N VAL A 151 -14.12 -2.92 2.45
CA VAL A 151 -13.67 -3.79 3.53
C VAL A 151 -12.17 -3.57 3.79
N GLY A 152 -11.35 -3.54 2.73
CA GLY A 152 -9.91 -3.29 2.84
C GLY A 152 -9.62 -1.92 3.45
N PHE A 153 -10.27 -0.87 2.96
CA PHE A 153 -10.13 0.49 3.47
C PHE A 153 -10.51 0.62 4.94
N PHE A 154 -11.56 -0.08 5.37
CA PHE A 154 -11.96 -0.14 6.78
C PHE A 154 -10.85 -0.79 7.63
N PHE A 155 -10.38 -1.97 7.26
CA PHE A 155 -9.36 -2.68 8.03
C PHE A 155 -8.04 -1.91 8.11
N GLU A 156 -7.60 -1.32 7.00
CA GLU A 156 -6.38 -0.51 6.96
C GLU A 156 -6.52 0.74 7.83
N SER A 157 -7.59 1.51 7.64
CA SER A 157 -7.80 2.77 8.35
C SER A 157 -8.04 2.56 9.84
N ALA A 158 -8.86 1.59 10.22
CA ALA A 158 -9.12 1.26 11.63
C ALA A 158 -7.85 0.68 12.28
N GLY A 159 -7.11 -0.20 11.58
CA GLY A 159 -5.87 -0.78 12.07
C GLY A 159 -4.82 0.27 12.38
N ASP A 160 -4.59 1.19 11.44
CA ASP A 160 -3.65 2.30 11.61
C ASP A 160 -4.06 3.25 12.74
N ALA A 161 -5.34 3.62 12.82
CA ALA A 161 -5.85 4.51 13.86
C ALA A 161 -5.76 3.87 15.26
N GLN A 162 -6.10 2.59 15.40
CA GLN A 162 -5.99 1.85 16.66
C GLN A 162 -4.53 1.72 17.08
N LEU A 163 -3.61 1.40 16.15
CA LEU A 163 -2.19 1.31 16.46
C LEU A 163 -1.59 2.66 16.86
N ALA A 164 -1.99 3.74 16.19
CA ALA A 164 -1.54 5.08 16.53
C ALA A 164 -1.98 5.49 17.95
N ARG A 165 -3.25 5.27 18.30
CA ARG A 165 -3.78 5.53 19.66
C ARG A 165 -3.08 4.66 20.71
N PHE A 166 -2.89 3.38 20.45
CA PHE A 166 -2.23 2.44 21.35
C PHE A 166 -0.79 2.88 21.65
N LYS A 167 -0.04 3.30 20.62
CA LYS A 167 1.34 3.78 20.78
C LYS A 167 1.44 5.15 21.45
N ALA A 168 0.42 5.97 21.39
CA ALA A 168 0.38 7.29 22.03
C ALA A 168 0.25 7.19 23.55
N ASP A 169 -0.34 6.11 24.04
CA ASP A 169 -0.47 5.86 25.49
C ASP A 169 0.80 5.17 26.02
N SER A 170 1.51 5.85 26.91
CA SER A 170 2.74 5.36 27.56
C SER A 170 2.51 4.10 28.40
N ALA A 171 1.30 3.90 28.94
CA ALA A 171 0.93 2.70 29.67
C ALA A 171 0.96 1.42 28.82
N ASN A 172 0.92 1.56 27.50
CA ASN A 172 0.99 0.45 26.55
C ASN A 172 2.41 0.10 26.09
N LYS A 173 3.43 0.80 26.60
CA LYS A 173 4.82 0.54 26.22
C LYS A 173 5.20 -0.93 26.53
N GLY A 174 5.68 -1.64 25.51
CA GLY A 174 6.05 -3.05 25.60
C GLY A 174 4.90 -4.06 25.48
N LYS A 175 3.64 -3.60 25.48
CA LYS A 175 2.46 -4.47 25.32
C LYS A 175 2.17 -4.79 23.85
N VAL A 176 1.31 -5.78 23.61
CA VAL A 176 0.79 -6.19 22.31
C VAL A 176 -0.62 -5.62 22.15
N LEU A 177 -0.89 -5.01 20.99
CA LEU A 177 -2.25 -4.59 20.62
C LEU A 177 -3.00 -5.80 20.08
N ASP A 178 -4.04 -6.26 20.79
CA ASP A 178 -4.82 -7.45 20.50
C ASP A 178 -6.35 -7.23 20.56
N SER A 179 -6.76 -5.96 20.54
CA SER A 179 -8.15 -5.52 20.60
C SER A 179 -8.61 -4.86 19.28
N GLY A 180 -9.92 -4.64 19.15
CA GLY A 180 -10.49 -4.07 17.93
C GLY A 180 -10.24 -4.95 16.70
N VAL A 181 -9.81 -4.36 15.58
CA VAL A 181 -9.50 -5.13 14.34
C VAL A 181 -8.25 -6.02 14.50
N TRP A 182 -7.34 -5.69 15.41
CA TRP A 182 -6.15 -6.48 15.75
C TRP A 182 -6.48 -7.81 16.46
N ARG A 183 -7.71 -7.96 16.95
CA ARG A 183 -8.19 -9.22 17.49
C ARG A 183 -8.37 -10.29 16.40
N TYR A 184 -8.71 -9.88 15.18
CA TYR A 184 -9.07 -10.78 14.08
C TYR A 184 -7.88 -11.13 13.18
N THR A 185 -6.90 -10.25 13.09
CA THR A 185 -5.65 -10.46 12.34
C THR A 185 -4.51 -9.70 13.00
N ARG A 186 -3.30 -10.25 12.95
CA ARG A 186 -2.09 -9.58 13.47
C ARG A 186 -1.62 -8.41 12.61
N HIS A 187 -2.14 -8.29 11.38
CA HIS A 187 -1.74 -7.27 10.41
C HIS A 187 -2.95 -6.69 9.66
N PRO A 188 -3.92 -6.06 10.37
CA PRO A 188 -5.16 -5.58 9.75
C PRO A 188 -4.93 -4.52 8.67
N ASN A 189 -3.93 -3.66 8.84
CA ASN A 189 -3.57 -2.65 7.86
C ASN A 189 -2.99 -3.25 6.58
N TYR A 190 -2.15 -4.28 6.67
CA TYR A 190 -1.62 -4.96 5.48
C TYR A 190 -2.67 -5.82 4.77
N PHE A 191 -3.53 -6.48 5.52
CA PHE A 191 -4.69 -7.14 4.92
C PHE A 191 -5.56 -6.13 4.17
N GLY A 192 -5.82 -4.97 4.80
CA GLY A 192 -6.63 -3.92 4.23
C GLY A 192 -6.06 -3.39 2.92
N ASP A 193 -4.78 -3.06 2.88
CA ASP A 193 -4.07 -2.61 1.68
C ASP A 193 -4.14 -3.68 0.57
N SER A 194 -3.81 -4.94 0.89
CA SER A 194 -3.95 -6.05 -0.07
C SER A 194 -5.38 -6.18 -0.62
N ALA A 195 -6.40 -6.15 0.24
CA ALA A 195 -7.80 -6.27 -0.18
C ALA A 195 -8.21 -5.13 -1.12
N GLN A 196 -7.76 -3.90 -0.87
CA GLN A 196 -8.03 -2.77 -1.77
C GLN A 196 -7.42 -2.99 -3.16
N TRP A 197 -6.22 -3.55 -3.26
CA TRP A 197 -5.60 -3.88 -4.54
C TRP A 197 -6.34 -4.99 -5.28
N TRP A 198 -6.88 -5.97 -4.59
CA TRP A 198 -7.79 -6.94 -5.19
C TRP A 198 -9.10 -6.29 -5.66
N GLY A 199 -9.62 -5.29 -4.92
CA GLY A 199 -10.76 -4.47 -5.35
C GLY A 199 -10.48 -3.68 -6.63
N PHE A 200 -9.34 -2.98 -6.71
CA PHE A 200 -8.91 -2.27 -7.92
C PHE A 200 -8.73 -3.22 -9.11
N TYR A 201 -8.17 -4.40 -8.86
CA TYR A 201 -8.03 -5.43 -9.89
C TYR A 201 -9.39 -5.86 -10.46
N LEU A 202 -10.39 -6.12 -9.65
CA LEU A 202 -11.72 -6.53 -10.14
C LEU A 202 -12.35 -5.46 -11.03
N ILE A 203 -12.23 -4.18 -10.66
CA ILE A 203 -12.71 -3.07 -11.48
C ILE A 203 -11.94 -2.99 -12.81
N GLY A 204 -10.61 -3.18 -12.78
CA GLY A 204 -9.79 -3.25 -13.98
C GLY A 204 -10.07 -4.48 -14.83
N ALA A 205 -10.27 -5.64 -14.21
CA ALA A 205 -10.58 -6.90 -14.90
C ALA A 205 -11.91 -6.82 -15.66
N CYS A 206 -12.93 -6.15 -15.07
CA CYS A 206 -14.20 -5.88 -15.72
C CYS A 206 -14.02 -5.07 -17.02
N ALA A 207 -13.03 -4.20 -17.08
CA ALA A 207 -12.67 -3.40 -18.25
C ALA A 207 -11.73 -4.13 -19.24
N GLY A 208 -11.64 -5.47 -19.18
CA GLY A 208 -10.76 -6.29 -20.02
C GLY A 208 -9.34 -6.45 -19.48
N GLY A 209 -9.05 -5.93 -18.28
CA GLY A 209 -7.74 -5.98 -17.64
C GLY A 209 -7.47 -7.24 -16.80
N TRP A 210 -8.09 -8.39 -17.11
CA TRP A 210 -7.90 -9.65 -16.38
C TRP A 210 -6.43 -10.07 -16.27
N TRP A 211 -5.61 -9.74 -17.28
CA TRP A 211 -4.17 -10.01 -17.32
C TRP A 211 -3.39 -9.27 -16.21
N THR A 212 -3.95 -8.22 -15.60
CA THR A 212 -3.30 -7.43 -14.54
C THR A 212 -3.31 -8.10 -13.17
N VAL A 213 -3.74 -9.36 -13.07
CA VAL A 213 -3.77 -10.15 -11.82
C VAL A 213 -2.42 -10.22 -11.10
N PHE A 214 -1.33 -10.04 -11.81
CA PHE A 214 0.01 -9.97 -11.21
C PHE A 214 0.15 -8.78 -10.25
N SER A 215 -0.59 -7.71 -10.45
CA SER A 215 -0.51 -6.50 -9.63
C SER A 215 -0.96 -6.74 -8.17
N PRO A 216 -2.20 -7.16 -7.87
CA PRO A 216 -2.61 -7.46 -6.50
C PRO A 216 -1.82 -8.64 -5.91
N THR A 217 -1.40 -9.60 -6.74
CA THR A 217 -0.54 -10.70 -6.31
C THR A 217 0.83 -10.18 -5.84
N LEU A 218 1.47 -9.32 -6.63
CA LEU A 218 2.75 -8.69 -6.28
C LEU A 218 2.60 -7.85 -5.01
N MET A 219 1.57 -7.00 -4.91
CA MET A 219 1.31 -6.20 -3.71
C MET A 219 1.16 -7.11 -2.48
N THR A 220 0.34 -8.16 -2.57
CA THR A 220 0.14 -9.11 -1.48
C THR A 220 1.46 -9.79 -1.07
N LEU A 221 2.30 -10.19 -2.04
CA LEU A 221 3.60 -10.81 -1.76
C LEU A 221 4.57 -9.82 -1.10
N LEU A 222 4.61 -8.56 -1.55
CA LEU A 222 5.43 -7.52 -0.93
C LEU A 222 5.03 -7.29 0.53
N LEU A 223 3.74 -7.21 0.81
CA LEU A 223 3.21 -7.04 2.16
C LEU A 223 3.48 -8.25 3.06
N LEU A 224 3.38 -9.47 2.53
CA LEU A 224 3.60 -10.69 3.32
C LEU A 224 5.09 -10.99 3.58
N ARG A 225 5.95 -10.82 2.56
CA ARG A 225 7.30 -11.39 2.58
C ARG A 225 8.42 -10.36 2.66
N VAL A 226 8.22 -9.15 2.12
CA VAL A 226 9.32 -8.20 1.90
C VAL A 226 9.32 -7.06 2.92
N SER A 227 8.20 -6.34 3.02
CA SER A 227 8.14 -5.09 3.79
C SER A 227 7.23 -5.14 5.01
N GLY A 228 6.40 -6.18 5.13
CA GLY A 228 5.29 -6.20 6.08
C GLY A 228 5.41 -7.28 7.15
N VAL A 229 4.59 -8.32 7.02
CA VAL A 229 4.33 -9.33 8.06
C VAL A 229 5.62 -9.98 8.56
N ALA A 230 6.44 -10.56 7.66
CA ALA A 230 7.62 -11.31 8.04
C ALA A 230 8.65 -10.47 8.82
N LEU A 231 8.85 -9.21 8.41
CA LEU A 231 9.80 -8.31 9.08
C LEU A 231 9.32 -7.90 10.48
N LEU A 232 8.03 -7.57 10.60
CA LEU A 232 7.47 -7.14 11.89
C LEU A 232 7.36 -8.30 12.87
N GLU A 233 6.93 -9.48 12.47
CA GLU A 233 6.83 -10.63 13.37
C GLU A 233 8.17 -10.98 13.98
N LYS A 234 9.23 -10.99 13.19
CA LYS A 234 10.60 -11.22 13.68
C LYS A 234 11.03 -10.23 14.77
N THR A 235 10.60 -8.96 14.67
CA THR A 235 10.91 -7.94 15.69
C THR A 235 10.01 -8.00 16.91
N MET A 236 8.82 -8.61 16.79
CA MET A 236 7.83 -8.68 17.85
C MET A 236 7.91 -9.97 18.68
N GLU A 237 8.57 -11.02 18.18
CA GLU A 237 8.67 -12.34 18.84
C GLU A 237 9.23 -12.29 20.27
N THR A 238 10.08 -11.30 20.55
CA THR A 238 10.67 -11.10 21.89
C THR A 238 9.77 -10.39 22.88
N ARG A 239 8.59 -9.89 22.44
CA ARG A 239 7.69 -9.15 23.34
C ARG A 239 6.84 -10.09 24.20
N PRO A 240 6.68 -9.77 25.49
CA PRO A 240 5.78 -10.51 26.37
C PRO A 240 4.35 -10.57 25.81
N GLY A 241 3.73 -11.75 25.82
CA GLY A 241 2.37 -11.96 25.33
C GLY A 241 2.23 -12.08 23.80
N TYR A 242 3.33 -11.92 23.04
CA TYR A 242 3.24 -12.02 21.57
C TYR A 242 3.07 -13.47 21.07
N LYS A 243 3.68 -14.44 21.76
CA LYS A 243 3.52 -15.87 21.43
C LYS A 243 2.07 -16.30 21.58
N GLU A 244 1.42 -15.93 22.66
CA GLU A 244 0.00 -16.21 22.90
C GLU A 244 -0.90 -15.51 21.87
N PHE A 245 -0.50 -14.32 21.42
CA PHE A 245 -1.20 -13.61 20.35
C PHE A 245 -1.09 -14.33 19.01
N ILE A 246 0.08 -14.88 18.66
CA ILE A 246 0.30 -15.70 17.45
C ILE A 246 -0.59 -16.95 17.47
N GLU A 247 -0.70 -17.64 18.59
CA GLU A 247 -1.46 -18.90 18.71
C GLU A 247 -2.95 -18.71 18.46
N ARG A 248 -3.52 -17.60 18.88
CA ARG A 248 -4.96 -17.33 18.83
C ARG A 248 -5.42 -16.50 17.62
N THR A 249 -4.53 -15.69 17.01
CA THR A 249 -4.91 -14.69 16.03
C THR A 249 -4.31 -15.01 14.66
N SER A 250 -5.13 -14.94 13.62
CA SER A 250 -4.70 -15.14 12.23
C SER A 250 -3.54 -14.20 11.86
N ALA A 251 -2.62 -14.69 11.05
CA ALA A 251 -1.48 -13.89 10.60
C ALA A 251 -1.89 -12.74 9.68
N PHE A 252 -2.82 -13.00 8.73
CA PHE A 252 -3.10 -12.04 7.66
C PHE A 252 -4.60 -11.90 7.38
N VAL A 253 -5.28 -12.95 6.91
CA VAL A 253 -6.73 -12.88 6.64
C VAL A 253 -7.49 -12.80 7.97
N PRO A 254 -8.37 -11.80 8.18
CA PRO A 254 -9.15 -11.71 9.40
C PRO A 254 -9.98 -12.96 9.65
N TRP A 255 -9.86 -13.52 10.85
CA TRP A 255 -10.60 -14.69 11.28
C TRP A 255 -10.97 -14.60 12.74
N LEU A 256 -11.98 -15.36 13.17
CA LEU A 256 -12.35 -15.43 14.58
C LEU A 256 -11.17 -15.96 15.41
N PRO A 257 -10.86 -15.32 16.56
CA PRO A 257 -9.80 -15.80 17.43
C PRO A 257 -10.08 -17.21 17.90
N LYS A 258 -9.05 -18.04 17.95
CA LYS A 258 -9.16 -19.38 18.54
C LYS A 258 -9.41 -19.24 20.04
N ASN A 259 -10.47 -19.86 20.56
CA ASN A 259 -10.69 -19.95 21.99
C ASN A 259 -9.55 -20.74 22.61
N ARG A 260 -9.03 -20.28 23.75
CA ARG A 260 -8.23 -21.15 24.63
C ARG A 260 -9.16 -22.26 25.10
N GLY A 261 -9.13 -23.41 24.45
CA GLY A 261 -9.64 -24.60 25.10
C GLY A 261 -8.89 -24.71 26.44
N HIS A 262 -9.61 -24.79 27.53
CA HIS A 262 -9.04 -25.27 28.78
C HIS A 262 -8.33 -26.58 28.45
N ARG A 263 -6.99 -26.52 28.33
CA ARG A 263 -6.24 -27.76 28.51
C ARG A 263 -6.32 -28.05 30.01
N PRO A 264 -6.90 -29.20 30.37
CA PRO A 264 -6.97 -29.62 31.77
C PRO A 264 -5.57 -29.74 32.38
#